data_1d5ba9abdb812b93533d5214e230b7f6
#
_entry.id   1d5ba9abdb812b93533d5214e230b7f6
#
_cell.length_a   1.000
_cell.length_b   1.000
_cell.length_c   1.000
_cell.angle_alpha   90.00
_cell.angle_beta   90.00
_cell.angle_gamma   90.00
#
_symmetry.space_group_name_H-M   'P 1'
#
loop_
_entity.id
_entity.type
_entity.pdbx_description
1 polymer ?
#
loop_
_entity_poly.entity_id
_entity_poly.type
_entity_poly.pdbx_seq_one_letter_code
_entity_poly.pdbx_strand_id
1 'polypeptide(L)'
;MMEKYIADENRYNGMTYNRCGHSGVFLPKVSLGLWHNFGGIDDYQRSRAILRYAFDKGITHLDLANNYGPPYGSAEETLGRVMNEDLRPYRDELFISTKAGYDMWPGPYGDWGSRKYLMASLDQSLKRMQLDYVDLFYSHRYDPNTPLEETLQALVDIVRQGKALYIGISNWPLEAMRFATSYLKQRDVPLLIYQGKLNMLNREPLKEGILDLCQQEGIGFIAFSPLAQGLLTDRYLNGIPDDSRMARGKFLRQEMLTEELLAQLRQWNAEAQAQGLTLAEQSLRWILEQTGVTSVLVGASSTGQLDKNLKCLR
;
A
#
# COMPACT_ATOMS: atom_id res chain seq x y z
N MET A 1 -0.27 -22.96 -26.59
CA MET A 1 -1.23 -21.97 -26.07
C MET A 1 -0.99 -21.83 -24.58
N MET A 2 -0.80 -20.65 -24.06
CA MET A 2 -0.75 -20.48 -22.59
C MET A 2 -2.14 -20.77 -22.02
N GLU A 3 -2.18 -21.57 -20.95
CA GLU A 3 -3.42 -21.91 -20.28
C GLU A 3 -4.08 -20.63 -19.74
N LYS A 4 -5.37 -20.45 -20.05
CA LYS A 4 -6.13 -19.27 -19.64
C LYS A 4 -6.27 -19.30 -18.11
N TYR A 5 -5.91 -18.22 -17.43
CA TYR A 5 -6.11 -18.12 -16.00
C TYR A 5 -7.61 -18.10 -15.66
N ILE A 6 -7.99 -18.92 -14.71
CA ILE A 6 -9.31 -18.96 -14.10
C ILE A 6 -9.08 -18.81 -12.59
N ALA A 7 -9.70 -17.79 -12.00
CA ALA A 7 -9.55 -17.53 -10.57
C ALA A 7 -10.24 -18.62 -9.73
N ASP A 8 -9.68 -18.89 -8.56
CA ASP A 8 -10.27 -19.83 -7.60
C ASP A 8 -11.69 -19.38 -7.22
N GLU A 9 -12.67 -20.25 -7.39
CA GLU A 9 -14.09 -19.97 -7.07
C GLU A 9 -14.28 -19.70 -5.56
N ASN A 10 -13.44 -20.27 -4.70
CA ASN A 10 -13.47 -20.11 -3.26
C ASN A 10 -12.59 -18.96 -2.74
N ARG A 11 -12.04 -18.10 -3.60
CA ARG A 11 -11.07 -17.08 -3.24
C ARG A 11 -11.48 -16.16 -2.10
N TYR A 12 -12.77 -15.94 -1.90
CA TYR A 12 -13.29 -15.06 -0.85
C TYR A 12 -13.48 -15.74 0.52
N ASN A 13 -13.47 -17.08 0.58
CA ASN A 13 -13.82 -17.83 1.79
C ASN A 13 -12.79 -17.67 2.94
N GLY A 14 -11.53 -17.35 2.61
CA GLY A 14 -10.43 -17.24 3.58
C GLY A 14 -10.04 -15.81 3.96
N MET A 15 -10.71 -14.79 3.38
CA MET A 15 -10.39 -13.38 3.59
C MET A 15 -11.51 -12.66 4.33
N THR A 16 -11.12 -11.83 5.30
CA THR A 16 -12.04 -10.91 5.96
C THR A 16 -11.90 -9.53 5.33
N TYR A 17 -13.02 -8.86 5.08
CA TYR A 17 -13.09 -7.52 4.50
C TYR A 17 -13.60 -6.53 5.53
N ASN A 18 -12.85 -5.45 5.74
CA ASN A 18 -13.24 -4.36 6.63
C ASN A 18 -13.81 -3.19 5.83
N ARG A 19 -14.87 -2.58 6.34
CA ARG A 19 -15.39 -1.34 5.76
C ARG A 19 -14.34 -0.23 5.86
N CYS A 20 -14.13 0.49 4.77
CA CYS A 20 -13.23 1.63 4.71
C CYS A 20 -13.94 2.89 5.27
N GLY A 21 -13.71 3.17 6.54
CA GLY A 21 -14.41 4.23 7.25
C GLY A 21 -15.94 4.09 7.19
N HIS A 22 -16.63 5.18 6.85
CA HIS A 22 -18.09 5.19 6.69
C HIS A 22 -18.56 5.00 5.22
N SER A 23 -17.61 4.69 4.30
CA SER A 23 -17.92 4.50 2.88
C SER A 23 -18.61 3.16 2.59
N GLY A 24 -19.04 2.96 1.34
CA GLY A 24 -19.53 1.68 0.83
C GLY A 24 -18.41 0.71 0.43
N VAL A 25 -17.13 1.10 0.54
CA VAL A 25 -15.97 0.30 0.13
C VAL A 25 -15.57 -0.66 1.25
N PHE A 26 -15.27 -1.91 0.87
CA PHE A 26 -14.69 -2.91 1.75
C PHE A 26 -13.31 -3.31 1.20
N LEU A 27 -12.28 -3.24 2.05
CA LEU A 27 -10.93 -3.70 1.70
C LEU A 27 -10.59 -5.00 2.44
N PRO A 28 -9.81 -5.89 1.82
CA PRO A 28 -9.32 -7.09 2.51
C PRO A 28 -8.44 -6.65 3.68
N LYS A 29 -8.46 -7.39 4.79
CA LYS A 29 -7.57 -7.12 5.93
C LYS A 29 -6.10 -7.05 5.53
N VAL A 30 -5.71 -7.83 4.52
CA VAL A 30 -4.37 -7.82 3.92
C VAL A 30 -4.48 -7.41 2.46
N SER A 31 -3.79 -6.34 2.09
CA SER A 31 -3.67 -5.81 0.72
C SER A 31 -2.26 -6.04 0.19
N LEU A 32 -2.11 -6.15 -1.14
CA LEU A 32 -0.80 -6.36 -1.78
C LEU A 32 -0.21 -5.03 -2.26
N GLY A 33 0.97 -4.67 -1.72
CA GLY A 33 1.76 -3.54 -2.18
C GLY A 33 2.80 -3.94 -3.24
N LEU A 34 2.82 -3.22 -4.36
CA LEU A 34 3.68 -3.52 -5.51
C LEU A 34 4.96 -2.66 -5.57
N TRP A 35 5.43 -2.15 -4.44
CA TRP A 35 6.63 -1.31 -4.41
C TRP A 35 7.91 -2.06 -4.81
N HIS A 36 8.07 -3.32 -4.37
CA HIS A 36 9.22 -4.17 -4.66
C HIS A 36 8.77 -5.49 -5.28
N ASN A 37 9.65 -6.11 -6.07
CA ASN A 37 9.45 -7.40 -6.73
C ASN A 37 8.47 -7.40 -7.93
N PHE A 38 8.05 -6.21 -8.38
CA PHE A 38 7.14 -6.04 -9.52
C PHE A 38 7.68 -5.07 -10.57
N GLY A 39 8.93 -4.61 -10.43
CA GLY A 39 9.57 -3.69 -11.37
C GLY A 39 10.07 -4.37 -12.64
N GLY A 40 10.57 -3.58 -13.58
CA GLY A 40 11.07 -4.07 -14.87
C GLY A 40 12.36 -4.90 -14.79
N ILE A 41 13.05 -4.88 -13.64
CA ILE A 41 14.23 -5.71 -13.37
C ILE A 41 13.89 -7.03 -12.67
N ASP A 42 12.63 -7.19 -12.26
CA ASP A 42 12.15 -8.39 -11.57
C ASP A 42 11.67 -9.44 -12.57
N ASP A 43 11.63 -10.71 -12.16
CA ASP A 43 11.11 -11.78 -12.98
C ASP A 43 9.59 -11.64 -13.16
N TYR A 44 9.16 -11.42 -14.40
CA TYR A 44 7.75 -11.21 -14.73
C TYR A 44 6.88 -12.42 -14.38
N GLN A 45 7.35 -13.64 -14.60
CA GLN A 45 6.53 -14.83 -14.32
C GLN A 45 6.30 -15.01 -12.82
N ARG A 46 7.30 -14.65 -12.02
CA ARG A 46 7.16 -14.61 -10.56
C ARG A 46 6.18 -13.53 -10.12
N SER A 47 6.28 -12.32 -10.66
CA SER A 47 5.35 -11.23 -10.37
C SER A 47 3.92 -11.59 -10.73
N ARG A 48 3.73 -12.17 -11.92
CA ARG A 48 2.45 -12.69 -12.41
C ARG A 48 1.87 -13.78 -11.50
N ALA A 49 2.72 -14.73 -11.07
CA ALA A 49 2.29 -15.80 -10.16
C ALA A 49 1.86 -15.25 -8.79
N ILE A 50 2.56 -14.22 -8.25
CA ILE A 50 2.19 -13.58 -6.99
C ILE A 50 0.84 -12.87 -7.12
N LEU A 51 0.59 -12.13 -8.21
CA LEU A 51 -0.66 -11.40 -8.45
C LEU A 51 -1.86 -12.36 -8.57
N ARG A 52 -1.71 -13.43 -9.35
CA ARG A 52 -2.74 -14.49 -9.45
C ARG A 52 -3.02 -15.12 -8.10
N TYR A 53 -1.97 -15.53 -7.39
CA TYR A 53 -2.10 -16.15 -6.08
C TYR A 53 -2.75 -15.20 -5.06
N ALA A 54 -2.40 -13.92 -5.08
CA ALA A 54 -3.02 -12.92 -4.22
C ALA A 54 -4.53 -12.85 -4.45
N PHE A 55 -4.95 -12.79 -5.71
CA PHE A 55 -6.35 -12.77 -6.06
C PHE A 55 -7.08 -14.08 -5.69
N ASP A 56 -6.45 -15.24 -5.92
CA ASP A 56 -6.97 -16.55 -5.50
C ASP A 56 -7.08 -16.73 -3.98
N LYS A 57 -6.44 -15.83 -3.20
CA LYS A 57 -6.55 -15.76 -1.73
C LYS A 57 -7.45 -14.63 -1.24
N GLY A 58 -8.21 -13.99 -2.13
CA GLY A 58 -9.15 -12.93 -1.79
C GLY A 58 -8.52 -11.57 -1.56
N ILE A 59 -7.26 -11.37 -1.93
CA ILE A 59 -6.66 -10.04 -1.94
C ILE A 59 -7.16 -9.30 -3.17
N THR A 60 -8.16 -8.46 -2.97
CA THR A 60 -8.78 -7.65 -4.02
C THR A 60 -8.09 -6.31 -4.20
N HIS A 61 -7.38 -5.80 -3.19
CA HIS A 61 -6.71 -4.50 -3.23
C HIS A 61 -5.24 -4.64 -3.64
N LEU A 62 -4.89 -4.01 -4.77
CA LEU A 62 -3.54 -3.89 -5.32
C LEU A 62 -3.10 -2.44 -5.26
N ASP A 63 -2.00 -2.17 -4.53
CA ASP A 63 -1.53 -0.83 -4.24
C ASP A 63 -0.22 -0.52 -4.97
N LEU A 64 -0.26 0.49 -5.84
CA LEU A 64 0.85 0.95 -6.66
C LEU A 64 1.21 2.41 -6.38
N ALA A 65 2.19 2.92 -7.10
CA ALA A 65 2.48 4.33 -7.31
C ALA A 65 3.19 4.53 -8.65
N ASN A 66 3.09 5.74 -9.19
CA ASN A 66 3.68 6.08 -10.49
C ASN A 66 5.19 5.81 -10.56
N ASN A 67 5.90 5.98 -9.44
CA ASN A 67 7.36 5.81 -9.34
C ASN A 67 7.80 4.42 -8.83
N TYR A 68 6.89 3.44 -8.70
CA TYR A 68 7.29 2.09 -8.29
C TYR A 68 8.00 1.35 -9.42
N GLY A 69 9.03 0.61 -9.06
CA GLY A 69 9.92 -0.12 -9.96
C GLY A 69 11.20 -0.53 -9.22
N PRO A 70 12.41 -0.55 -9.80
CA PRO A 70 12.90 0.18 -10.98
C PRO A 70 12.62 -0.51 -12.34
N PRO A 71 12.70 0.27 -13.45
CA PRO A 71 12.64 1.74 -13.51
C PRO A 71 11.29 2.28 -13.06
N TYR A 72 11.19 3.60 -12.81
CA TYR A 72 9.93 4.24 -12.42
C TYR A 72 8.81 3.92 -13.40
N GLY A 73 7.63 3.56 -12.90
CA GLY A 73 6.46 3.16 -13.69
C GLY A 73 6.38 1.69 -14.05
N SER A 74 7.49 0.94 -13.93
CA SER A 74 7.52 -0.46 -14.40
C SER A 74 6.65 -1.41 -13.56
N ALA A 75 6.37 -1.09 -12.30
CA ALA A 75 5.41 -1.88 -11.52
C ALA A 75 3.98 -1.74 -12.08
N GLU A 76 3.59 -0.55 -12.53
CA GLU A 76 2.31 -0.31 -13.20
C GLU A 76 2.25 -0.99 -14.57
N GLU A 77 3.36 -1.00 -15.33
CA GLU A 77 3.46 -1.73 -16.59
C GLU A 77 3.31 -3.25 -16.39
N THR A 78 3.94 -3.78 -15.36
CA THR A 78 3.81 -5.19 -14.94
C THR A 78 2.35 -5.53 -14.62
N LEU A 79 1.67 -4.69 -13.82
CA LEU A 79 0.24 -4.90 -13.56
C LEU A 79 -0.58 -4.82 -14.84
N GLY A 80 -0.35 -3.81 -15.69
CA GLY A 80 -1.07 -3.65 -16.97
C GLY A 80 -0.96 -4.88 -17.86
N ARG A 81 0.22 -5.48 -17.90
CA ARG A 81 0.44 -6.74 -18.62
C ARG A 81 -0.34 -7.90 -18.00
N VAL A 82 -0.30 -8.07 -16.68
CA VAL A 82 -1.06 -9.13 -15.98
C VAL A 82 -2.57 -8.90 -16.09
N MET A 83 -3.02 -7.64 -16.06
CA MET A 83 -4.42 -7.31 -16.33
C MET A 83 -4.84 -7.84 -17.72
N ASN A 84 -4.07 -7.60 -18.77
CA ASN A 84 -4.40 -8.07 -20.10
C ASN A 84 -4.36 -9.60 -20.25
N GLU A 85 -3.36 -10.23 -19.66
CA GLU A 85 -3.15 -11.67 -19.82
C GLU A 85 -4.12 -12.50 -18.96
N ASP A 86 -4.49 -12.00 -17.75
CA ASP A 86 -5.14 -12.81 -16.73
C ASP A 86 -6.34 -12.15 -16.04
N LEU A 87 -6.20 -10.90 -15.57
CA LEU A 87 -7.11 -10.31 -14.60
C LEU A 87 -8.18 -9.38 -15.21
N ARG A 88 -8.16 -9.09 -16.51
CA ARG A 88 -9.15 -8.24 -17.17
C ARG A 88 -10.60 -8.70 -16.93
N PRO A 89 -10.93 -10.00 -16.98
CA PRO A 89 -12.29 -10.47 -16.71
C PRO A 89 -12.77 -10.18 -15.28
N TYR A 90 -11.84 -9.90 -14.35
CA TYR A 90 -12.10 -9.69 -12.94
C TYR A 90 -11.87 -8.22 -12.50
N ARG A 91 -11.81 -7.27 -13.47
CA ARG A 91 -11.54 -5.85 -13.17
C ARG A 91 -12.49 -5.30 -12.11
N ASP A 92 -13.76 -5.63 -12.17
CA ASP A 92 -14.79 -5.11 -11.25
C ASP A 92 -14.75 -5.76 -9.86
N GLU A 93 -14.00 -6.85 -9.71
CA GLU A 93 -13.73 -7.50 -8.43
C GLU A 93 -12.45 -6.97 -7.76
N LEU A 94 -11.65 -6.17 -8.48
CA LEU A 94 -10.39 -5.62 -8.01
C LEU A 94 -10.56 -4.16 -7.58
N PHE A 95 -9.87 -3.79 -6.50
CA PHE A 95 -9.69 -2.41 -6.07
C PHE A 95 -8.24 -2.01 -6.34
N ILE A 96 -8.01 -1.21 -7.36
CA ILE A 96 -6.66 -0.84 -7.82
C ILE A 96 -6.39 0.60 -7.41
N SER A 97 -5.29 0.81 -6.68
CA SER A 97 -4.84 2.14 -6.28
C SER A 97 -3.49 2.50 -6.88
N THR A 98 -3.31 3.76 -7.21
CA THR A 98 -2.00 4.33 -7.53
C THR A 98 -1.83 5.71 -6.91
N LYS A 99 -0.61 6.27 -6.97
CA LYS A 99 -0.21 7.48 -6.24
C LYS A 99 0.74 8.32 -7.09
N ALA A 100 0.74 9.63 -6.83
CA ALA A 100 1.77 10.55 -7.32
C ALA A 100 2.16 11.55 -6.22
N GLY A 101 3.44 11.96 -6.18
CA GLY A 101 3.97 12.89 -5.18
C GLY A 101 5.48 12.85 -5.02
N TYR A 102 6.14 11.80 -5.50
CA TYR A 102 7.60 11.69 -5.56
C TYR A 102 8.09 11.88 -7.00
N ASP A 103 9.40 12.09 -7.16
CA ASP A 103 10.02 12.32 -8.45
C ASP A 103 9.70 11.21 -9.47
N MET A 104 9.34 11.62 -10.66
CA MET A 104 8.97 10.72 -11.75
C MET A 104 9.67 11.04 -13.07
N TRP A 105 9.90 12.31 -13.35
CA TRP A 105 10.65 12.79 -14.52
C TRP A 105 11.43 14.07 -14.18
N PRO A 106 12.50 14.40 -14.95
CA PRO A 106 13.32 15.57 -14.68
C PRO A 106 12.58 16.89 -14.94
N GLY A 107 13.04 17.95 -14.26
CA GLY A 107 12.54 19.31 -14.43
C GLY A 107 11.47 19.69 -13.40
N PRO A 108 10.92 20.91 -13.49
CA PRO A 108 10.13 21.52 -12.42
C PRO A 108 8.71 20.96 -12.28
N TYR A 109 8.28 20.07 -13.17
CA TYR A 109 6.93 19.53 -13.20
C TYR A 109 6.86 18.02 -12.95
N GLY A 110 7.97 17.41 -12.53
CA GLY A 110 8.08 15.96 -12.39
C GLY A 110 8.02 15.45 -10.96
N ASP A 111 7.59 16.27 -9.99
CA ASP A 111 7.57 15.95 -8.57
C ASP A 111 6.52 16.77 -7.82
N TRP A 112 6.25 16.41 -6.55
CA TRP A 112 5.43 17.10 -5.56
C TRP A 112 3.91 17.06 -5.83
N GLY A 113 3.18 18.13 -5.43
CA GLY A 113 1.72 18.13 -5.33
C GLY A 113 1.00 19.06 -6.30
N SER A 114 1.71 19.70 -7.27
CA SER A 114 1.05 20.61 -8.19
C SER A 114 -0.03 19.93 -9.02
N ARG A 115 -1.08 20.68 -9.37
CA ARG A 115 -2.14 20.22 -10.28
C ARG A 115 -1.58 19.63 -11.57
N LYS A 116 -0.60 20.31 -12.17
CA LYS A 116 0.03 19.84 -13.40
C LYS A 116 0.67 18.46 -13.24
N TYR A 117 1.39 18.25 -12.14
CA TYR A 117 2.07 16.98 -11.87
C TYR A 117 1.07 15.85 -11.60
N LEU A 118 0.06 16.07 -10.73
CA LEU A 118 -0.90 15.05 -10.35
C LEU A 118 -1.73 14.56 -11.55
N MET A 119 -2.25 15.50 -12.36
CA MET A 119 -3.03 15.17 -13.56
C MET A 119 -2.22 14.38 -14.57
N ALA A 120 -1.01 14.86 -14.92
CA ALA A 120 -0.13 14.18 -15.86
C ALA A 120 0.32 12.81 -15.37
N SER A 121 0.59 12.67 -14.04
CA SER A 121 0.98 11.40 -13.43
C SER A 121 -0.11 10.36 -13.54
N LEU A 122 -1.36 10.71 -13.22
CA LEU A 122 -2.47 9.75 -13.33
C LEU A 122 -2.71 9.35 -14.78
N ASP A 123 -2.66 10.28 -15.74
CA ASP A 123 -2.81 9.95 -17.16
C ASP A 123 -1.74 8.97 -17.65
N GLN A 124 -0.49 9.12 -17.19
CA GLN A 124 0.59 8.19 -17.48
C GLN A 124 0.38 6.84 -16.77
N SER A 125 -0.07 6.85 -15.51
CA SER A 125 -0.36 5.63 -14.73
C SER A 125 -1.44 4.79 -15.39
N LEU A 126 -2.54 5.42 -15.81
CA LEU A 126 -3.63 4.73 -16.53
C LEU A 126 -3.14 4.07 -17.83
N LYS A 127 -2.27 4.77 -18.59
CA LYS A 127 -1.65 4.21 -19.81
C LYS A 127 -0.78 2.99 -19.52
N ARG A 128 0.09 3.05 -18.47
CA ARG A 128 0.95 1.94 -18.07
C ARG A 128 0.14 0.73 -17.61
N MET A 129 -0.88 0.95 -16.79
CA MET A 129 -1.76 -0.11 -16.29
C MET A 129 -2.79 -0.57 -17.32
N GLN A 130 -2.95 0.14 -18.46
CA GLN A 130 -3.93 -0.13 -19.50
C GLN A 130 -5.36 -0.14 -18.93
N LEU A 131 -5.68 0.82 -18.07
CA LEU A 131 -6.96 1.00 -17.42
C LEU A 131 -7.58 2.35 -17.83
N ASP A 132 -8.90 2.40 -17.84
CA ASP A 132 -9.66 3.63 -18.10
C ASP A 132 -9.75 4.48 -16.81
N TYR A 133 -9.77 3.82 -15.63
CA TYR A 133 -9.80 4.43 -14.33
C TYR A 133 -9.09 3.57 -13.28
N VAL A 134 -8.70 4.19 -12.16
CA VAL A 134 -8.32 3.50 -10.93
C VAL A 134 -9.45 3.62 -9.91
N ASP A 135 -9.53 2.67 -8.97
CA ASP A 135 -10.50 2.78 -7.90
C ASP A 135 -10.12 3.88 -6.92
N LEU A 136 -8.81 4.06 -6.68
CA LEU A 136 -8.32 5.02 -5.72
C LEU A 136 -7.03 5.71 -6.22
N PHE A 137 -7.00 7.03 -6.17
CA PHE A 137 -5.81 7.83 -6.44
C PHE A 137 -5.36 8.59 -5.20
N TYR A 138 -4.06 8.47 -4.86
CA TYR A 138 -3.49 9.14 -3.70
C TYR A 138 -2.62 10.34 -4.08
N SER A 139 -2.72 11.43 -3.29
CA SER A 139 -1.56 12.30 -3.08
C SER A 139 -0.57 11.58 -2.16
N HIS A 140 0.60 11.21 -2.71
CA HIS A 140 1.55 10.27 -2.09
C HIS A 140 2.30 10.86 -0.90
N ARG A 141 2.44 12.19 -0.86
CA ARG A 141 2.99 12.95 0.27
C ARG A 141 2.45 14.36 0.29
N TYR A 142 2.54 14.99 1.45
CA TYR A 142 2.29 16.41 1.61
C TYR A 142 3.33 17.25 0.86
N ASP A 143 2.88 18.29 0.15
CA ASP A 143 3.74 19.28 -0.48
C ASP A 143 3.61 20.61 0.29
N PRO A 144 4.67 21.06 1.02
CA PRO A 144 4.60 22.29 1.79
C PRO A 144 4.70 23.57 0.93
N ASN A 145 5.03 23.44 -0.35
CA ASN A 145 5.30 24.58 -1.24
C ASN A 145 4.16 24.84 -2.23
N THR A 146 3.26 23.88 -2.43
CA THR A 146 2.06 24.06 -3.27
C THR A 146 0.86 24.42 -2.37
N PRO A 147 0.07 25.44 -2.71
CA PRO A 147 -1.17 25.72 -2.00
C PRO A 147 -2.03 24.46 -1.90
N LEU A 148 -2.50 24.13 -0.69
CA LEU A 148 -3.28 22.91 -0.46
C LEU A 148 -4.53 22.84 -1.35
N GLU A 149 -5.15 23.97 -1.59
CA GLU A 149 -6.34 24.10 -2.44
C GLU A 149 -6.04 23.67 -3.88
N GLU A 150 -4.84 23.95 -4.43
CA GLU A 150 -4.46 23.51 -5.78
C GLU A 150 -4.36 21.98 -5.85
N THR A 151 -3.63 21.39 -4.90
CA THR A 151 -3.49 19.93 -4.79
C THR A 151 -4.85 19.25 -4.63
N LEU A 152 -5.67 19.74 -3.70
CA LEU A 152 -6.98 19.16 -3.39
C LEU A 152 -7.97 19.36 -4.53
N GLN A 153 -7.96 20.52 -5.21
CA GLN A 153 -8.81 20.74 -6.37
C GLN A 153 -8.43 19.82 -7.54
N ALA A 154 -7.13 19.54 -7.71
CA ALA A 154 -6.69 18.56 -8.70
C ALA A 154 -7.28 17.17 -8.42
N LEU A 155 -7.29 16.72 -7.15
CA LEU A 155 -7.90 15.45 -6.75
C LEU A 155 -9.43 15.44 -6.99
N VAL A 156 -10.12 16.53 -6.68
CA VAL A 156 -11.56 16.66 -6.98
C VAL A 156 -11.82 16.54 -8.48
N ASP A 157 -11.04 17.22 -9.30
CA ASP A 157 -11.23 17.20 -10.75
C ASP A 157 -10.90 15.83 -11.37
N ILE A 158 -9.95 15.09 -10.82
CA ILE A 158 -9.64 13.71 -11.19
C ILE A 158 -10.87 12.81 -11.00
N VAL A 159 -11.56 12.92 -9.86
CA VAL A 159 -12.79 12.16 -9.61
C VAL A 159 -13.91 12.60 -10.56
N ARG A 160 -14.11 13.90 -10.73
CA ARG A 160 -15.13 14.45 -11.65
C ARG A 160 -14.90 14.06 -13.12
N GLN A 161 -13.65 13.82 -13.51
CA GLN A 161 -13.29 13.30 -14.83
C GLN A 161 -13.49 11.77 -14.96
N GLY A 162 -13.85 11.10 -13.88
CA GLY A 162 -14.02 9.64 -13.87
C GLY A 162 -12.70 8.85 -13.97
N LYS A 163 -11.54 9.49 -13.74
CA LYS A 163 -10.22 8.84 -13.81
C LYS A 163 -9.86 8.10 -12.52
N ALA A 164 -10.49 8.47 -11.40
CA ALA A 164 -10.46 7.74 -10.14
C ALA A 164 -11.86 7.76 -9.53
N LEU A 165 -12.28 6.67 -8.88
CA LEU A 165 -13.56 6.62 -8.18
C LEU A 165 -13.48 7.29 -6.80
N TYR A 166 -12.33 7.15 -6.15
CA TYR A 166 -12.06 7.66 -4.82
C TYR A 166 -10.69 8.33 -4.75
N ILE A 167 -10.50 9.13 -3.71
CA ILE A 167 -9.21 9.75 -3.41
C ILE A 167 -8.73 9.42 -2.00
N GLY A 168 -7.41 9.39 -1.85
CA GLY A 168 -6.70 9.20 -0.60
C GLY A 168 -5.53 10.16 -0.45
N ILE A 169 -4.97 10.21 0.74
CA ILE A 169 -3.72 10.91 1.04
C ILE A 169 -2.77 9.98 1.78
N SER A 170 -1.47 10.24 1.67
CA SER A 170 -0.43 9.45 2.35
C SER A 170 0.67 10.38 2.87
N ASN A 171 1.15 10.12 4.09
CA ASN A 171 2.22 10.89 4.71
C ASN A 171 1.91 12.40 4.83
N TRP A 172 0.68 12.75 5.12
CA TRP A 172 0.27 14.11 5.39
C TRP A 172 0.27 14.39 6.90
N PRO A 173 0.73 15.57 7.38
CA PRO A 173 0.60 15.94 8.78
C PRO A 173 -0.86 16.16 9.17
N LEU A 174 -1.17 15.99 10.45
CA LEU A 174 -2.54 16.03 10.99
C LEU A 174 -3.31 17.28 10.57
N GLU A 175 -2.71 18.47 10.70
CA GLU A 175 -3.39 19.73 10.36
C GLU A 175 -3.73 19.85 8.87
N ALA A 176 -2.81 19.42 8.00
CA ALA A 176 -3.08 19.38 6.57
C ALA A 176 -4.16 18.33 6.22
N MET A 177 -4.20 17.20 6.93
CA MET A 177 -5.27 16.21 6.80
C MET A 177 -6.63 16.78 7.23
N ARG A 178 -6.71 17.53 8.35
CA ARG A 178 -7.95 18.22 8.79
C ARG A 178 -8.47 19.18 7.73
N PHE A 179 -7.57 20.01 7.19
CA PHE A 179 -7.93 20.93 6.12
C PHE A 179 -8.42 20.18 4.89
N ALA A 180 -7.70 19.15 4.44
CA ALA A 180 -8.07 18.32 3.30
C ALA A 180 -9.47 17.69 3.48
N THR A 181 -9.73 17.10 4.64
CA THR A 181 -11.02 16.47 4.95
C THR A 181 -12.17 17.46 4.82
N SER A 182 -12.03 18.65 5.40
CA SER A 182 -13.04 19.71 5.30
C SER A 182 -13.23 20.21 3.87
N TYR A 183 -12.11 20.49 3.17
CA TYR A 183 -12.12 21.01 1.80
C TYR A 183 -12.81 20.05 0.82
N LEU A 184 -12.48 18.77 0.92
CA LEU A 184 -12.99 17.74 0.02
C LEU A 184 -14.47 17.42 0.29
N LYS A 185 -14.87 17.39 1.56
CA LYS A 185 -16.26 17.19 1.96
C LYS A 185 -17.18 18.27 1.42
N GLN A 186 -16.74 19.54 1.42
CA GLN A 186 -17.49 20.68 0.84
C GLN A 186 -17.68 20.59 -0.69
N ARG A 187 -16.96 19.71 -1.36
CA ARG A 187 -17.01 19.49 -2.81
C ARG A 187 -17.62 18.17 -3.23
N ASP A 188 -18.27 17.47 -2.28
CA ASP A 188 -18.90 16.17 -2.48
C ASP A 188 -17.94 15.08 -2.98
N VAL A 189 -16.65 15.21 -2.64
CA VAL A 189 -15.60 14.22 -2.92
C VAL A 189 -14.89 13.92 -1.59
N PRO A 190 -15.51 13.18 -0.66
CA PRO A 190 -14.93 12.94 0.65
C PRO A 190 -13.64 12.10 0.55
N LEU A 191 -12.71 12.36 1.47
CA LEU A 191 -11.49 11.57 1.62
C LEU A 191 -11.87 10.13 2.03
N LEU A 192 -11.50 9.16 1.19
CA LEU A 192 -11.82 7.75 1.46
C LEU A 192 -10.91 7.16 2.53
N ILE A 193 -9.60 7.41 2.40
CA ILE A 193 -8.59 6.67 3.15
C ILE A 193 -7.30 7.47 3.34
N TYR A 194 -6.69 7.27 4.49
CA TYR A 194 -5.32 7.70 4.78
C TYR A 194 -4.36 6.49 4.73
N GLN A 195 -3.26 6.61 3.99
CA GLN A 195 -2.20 5.61 4.01
C GLN A 195 -1.02 6.11 4.84
N GLY A 196 -0.70 5.39 5.94
CA GLY A 196 0.32 5.78 6.90
C GLY A 196 1.28 4.67 7.27
N LYS A 197 2.51 5.03 7.67
CA LYS A 197 3.47 4.09 8.20
C LYS A 197 3.09 3.71 9.63
N LEU A 198 2.66 2.45 9.82
CA LEU A 198 2.30 1.94 11.14
C LEU A 198 2.83 0.53 11.33
N ASN A 199 3.61 0.33 12.39
CA ASN A 199 4.08 -0.97 12.84
C ASN A 199 4.53 -0.89 14.31
N MET A 200 4.92 -2.00 14.92
CA MET A 200 5.31 -2.05 16.33
C MET A 200 6.48 -1.12 16.68
N LEU A 201 7.36 -0.81 15.70
CA LEU A 201 8.50 0.12 15.85
C LEU A 201 8.15 1.57 15.53
N ASN A 202 7.17 1.81 14.67
CA ASN A 202 6.71 3.16 14.31
C ASN A 202 5.23 3.29 14.63
N ARG A 203 4.90 4.11 15.63
CA ARG A 203 3.54 4.34 16.14
C ARG A 203 3.10 5.81 15.99
N GLU A 204 3.76 6.57 15.12
CA GLU A 204 3.46 8.00 14.93
C GLU A 204 1.99 8.26 14.61
N PRO A 205 1.32 7.53 13.68
CA PRO A 205 -0.09 7.79 13.39
C PRO A 205 -1.04 7.64 14.60
N LEU A 206 -0.66 6.81 15.59
CA LEU A 206 -1.39 6.69 16.86
C LEU A 206 -1.10 7.89 17.78
N LYS A 207 0.18 8.28 17.89
CA LYS A 207 0.60 9.35 18.81
C LYS A 207 0.18 10.75 18.36
N GLU A 208 0.17 10.98 17.05
CA GLU A 208 -0.16 12.26 16.43
C GLU A 208 -1.67 12.47 16.22
N GLY A 209 -2.50 11.48 16.53
CA GLY A 209 -3.95 11.58 16.41
C GLY A 209 -4.49 11.39 14.97
N ILE A 210 -3.68 10.84 14.06
CA ILE A 210 -4.12 10.55 12.67
C ILE A 210 -5.23 9.49 12.66
N LEU A 211 -5.06 8.39 13.44
CA LEU A 211 -6.08 7.36 13.52
C LEU A 211 -7.36 7.88 14.19
N ASP A 212 -7.23 8.72 15.20
CA ASP A 212 -8.39 9.33 15.88
C ASP A 212 -9.18 10.19 14.90
N LEU A 213 -8.49 11.00 14.09
CA LEU A 213 -9.15 11.80 13.04
C LEU A 213 -9.81 10.92 11.98
N CYS A 214 -9.16 9.83 11.56
CA CYS A 214 -9.75 8.86 10.64
C CYS A 214 -11.08 8.32 11.19
N GLN A 215 -11.12 7.93 12.46
CA GLN A 215 -12.33 7.42 13.11
C GLN A 215 -13.43 8.50 13.22
N GLN A 216 -13.06 9.71 13.65
CA GLN A 216 -14.00 10.83 13.83
C GLN A 216 -14.67 11.22 12.51
N GLU A 217 -13.92 11.25 11.41
CA GLU A 217 -14.39 11.69 10.09
C GLU A 217 -14.88 10.54 9.21
N GLY A 218 -14.82 9.29 9.69
CA GLY A 218 -15.22 8.11 8.91
C GLY A 218 -14.31 7.82 7.73
N ILE A 219 -13.01 8.08 7.88
CA ILE A 219 -11.96 7.83 6.89
C ILE A 219 -11.31 6.49 7.21
N GLY A 220 -11.03 5.66 6.20
CA GLY A 220 -10.27 4.43 6.39
C GLY A 220 -8.80 4.72 6.66
N PHE A 221 -8.11 3.78 7.32
CA PHE A 221 -6.65 3.81 7.48
C PHE A 221 -6.04 2.53 6.95
N ILE A 222 -5.00 2.65 6.12
CA ILE A 222 -4.22 1.52 5.65
C ILE A 222 -2.75 1.68 6.05
N ALA A 223 -2.19 0.64 6.69
CA ALA A 223 -0.82 0.64 7.18
C ALA A 223 0.16 0.16 6.12
N PHE A 224 1.15 0.97 5.77
CA PHE A 224 2.28 0.51 4.97
C PHE A 224 3.52 0.20 5.82
N SER A 225 4.46 -0.59 5.27
CA SER A 225 5.65 -1.10 5.97
C SER A 225 5.33 -1.82 7.29
N PRO A 226 4.33 -2.71 7.33
CA PRO A 226 3.87 -3.33 8.57
C PRO A 226 4.94 -4.17 9.27
N LEU A 227 5.87 -4.74 8.50
CA LEU A 227 6.99 -5.54 9.00
C LEU A 227 8.32 -4.76 9.08
N ALA A 228 8.26 -3.42 9.04
CA ALA A 228 9.45 -2.54 9.13
C ALA A 228 10.60 -3.02 8.22
N GLN A 229 10.30 -3.28 6.95
CA GLN A 229 11.24 -3.80 5.93
C GLN A 229 11.89 -5.17 6.28
N GLY A 230 11.24 -5.94 7.14
CA GLY A 230 11.69 -7.26 7.59
C GLY A 230 12.30 -7.28 8.99
N LEU A 231 12.47 -6.14 9.66
CA LEU A 231 12.93 -6.10 11.06
C LEU A 231 11.96 -6.84 12.00
N LEU A 232 10.67 -6.75 11.75
CA LEU A 232 9.63 -7.43 12.52
C LEU A 232 9.37 -8.87 11.99
N THR A 233 10.46 -9.57 11.71
CA THR A 233 10.49 -11.00 11.37
C THR A 233 11.66 -11.66 12.09
N ASP A 234 11.78 -12.98 12.00
CA ASP A 234 12.90 -13.75 12.53
C ASP A 234 14.23 -13.53 11.78
N ARG A 235 14.19 -12.85 10.62
CA ARG A 235 15.28 -12.76 9.66
C ARG A 235 16.57 -12.15 10.21
N TYR A 236 16.46 -11.18 11.14
CA TYR A 236 17.61 -10.44 11.67
C TYR A 236 17.97 -10.81 13.11
N LEU A 237 17.27 -11.74 13.75
CA LEU A 237 17.48 -12.10 15.17
C LEU A 237 18.85 -12.73 15.44
N ASN A 238 19.44 -13.39 14.43
CA ASN A 238 20.70 -14.13 14.53
C ASN A 238 21.79 -13.55 13.61
N GLY A 239 21.67 -12.32 13.15
CA GLY A 239 22.61 -11.65 12.27
C GLY A 239 21.94 -11.09 11.01
N ILE A 240 22.75 -10.56 10.10
CA ILE A 240 22.30 -9.94 8.85
C ILE A 240 22.55 -10.94 7.70
N PRO A 241 21.49 -11.54 7.11
CA PRO A 241 21.67 -12.42 5.95
C PRO A 241 22.17 -11.65 4.73
N ASP A 242 23.09 -12.24 3.94
CA ASP A 242 23.69 -11.61 2.76
C ASP A 242 22.68 -11.21 1.68
N ASP A 243 21.56 -11.95 1.56
CA ASP A 243 20.49 -11.69 0.62
C ASP A 243 19.43 -10.70 1.17
N SER A 244 19.65 -10.13 2.37
CA SER A 244 18.70 -9.25 3.05
C SER A 244 18.66 -7.84 2.46
N ARG A 245 17.58 -7.09 2.77
CA ARG A 245 17.48 -5.67 2.44
C ARG A 245 18.53 -4.83 3.15
N MET A 246 18.93 -5.24 4.35
CA MET A 246 19.96 -4.57 5.14
C MET A 246 21.34 -4.76 4.54
N ALA A 247 21.65 -5.96 4.02
CA ALA A 247 22.91 -6.20 3.30
C ALA A 247 23.02 -5.35 2.02
N ARG A 248 21.89 -5.06 1.37
CA ARG A 248 21.83 -4.16 0.19
C ARG A 248 21.91 -2.67 0.53
N GLY A 249 21.72 -2.26 1.79
CA GLY A 249 21.99 -0.92 2.34
C GLY A 249 21.17 0.25 1.79
N LYS A 250 20.14 0.04 0.96
CA LYS A 250 19.44 1.13 0.27
C LYS A 250 18.44 1.89 1.17
N PHE A 251 17.58 1.18 1.88
CA PHE A 251 16.51 1.76 2.72
C PHE A 251 16.59 1.30 4.18
N LEU A 252 17.25 0.18 4.45
CA LEU A 252 17.50 -0.36 5.77
C LEU A 252 19.01 -0.49 5.94
N ARG A 253 19.58 0.28 6.87
CA ARG A 253 21.04 0.35 7.11
C ARG A 253 21.40 -0.47 8.32
N GLN A 254 22.64 -1.00 8.36
CA GLN A 254 23.12 -1.84 9.45
C GLN A 254 23.14 -1.09 10.79
N GLU A 255 23.45 0.20 10.77
CA GLU A 255 23.49 1.04 11.97
C GLU A 255 22.12 1.19 12.67
N MET A 256 21.03 0.87 11.96
CA MET A 256 19.68 0.86 12.53
C MET A 256 19.43 -0.34 13.43
N LEU A 257 20.21 -1.41 13.32
CA LEU A 257 20.09 -2.62 14.14
C LEU A 257 21.00 -2.50 15.37
N THR A 258 20.59 -1.66 16.33
CA THR A 258 21.29 -1.52 17.60
C THR A 258 21.07 -2.74 18.51
N GLU A 259 21.93 -2.92 19.51
CA GLU A 259 21.76 -4.00 20.50
C GLU A 259 20.44 -3.88 21.28
N GLU A 260 19.99 -2.66 21.58
CA GLU A 260 18.70 -2.41 22.24
C GLU A 260 17.54 -2.84 21.34
N LEU A 261 17.58 -2.48 20.06
CA LEU A 261 16.55 -2.90 19.10
C LEU A 261 16.55 -4.42 18.94
N LEU A 262 17.73 -5.04 18.83
CA LEU A 262 17.85 -6.48 18.69
C LEU A 262 17.30 -7.23 19.93
N ALA A 263 17.60 -6.71 21.13
CA ALA A 263 17.05 -7.24 22.38
C ALA A 263 15.51 -7.15 22.39
N GLN A 264 14.94 -6.02 21.97
CA GLN A 264 13.50 -5.82 21.86
C GLN A 264 12.86 -6.78 20.85
N LEU A 265 13.48 -6.95 19.67
CA LEU A 265 12.98 -7.89 18.65
C LEU A 265 13.02 -9.34 19.13
N ARG A 266 14.06 -9.75 19.85
CA ARG A 266 14.15 -11.09 20.46
C ARG A 266 13.09 -11.30 21.52
N GLN A 267 12.83 -10.29 22.36
CA GLN A 267 11.75 -10.33 23.34
C GLN A 267 10.39 -10.53 22.66
N TRP A 268 10.03 -9.70 21.67
CA TRP A 268 8.78 -9.84 20.95
C TRP A 268 8.66 -11.16 20.19
N ASN A 269 9.77 -11.66 19.65
CA ASN A 269 9.76 -12.99 19.03
C ASN A 269 9.49 -14.11 20.02
N ALA A 270 10.05 -14.04 21.24
CA ALA A 270 9.77 -14.99 22.30
C ALA A 270 8.29 -14.93 22.75
N GLU A 271 7.75 -13.72 22.88
CA GLU A 271 6.31 -13.50 23.20
C GLU A 271 5.40 -14.08 22.10
N ALA A 272 5.75 -13.89 20.81
CA ALA A 272 5.02 -14.47 19.69
C ALA A 272 5.06 -16.03 19.73
N GLN A 273 6.25 -16.60 19.91
CA GLN A 273 6.44 -18.03 19.96
C GLN A 273 5.67 -18.67 21.11
N ALA A 274 5.59 -18.02 22.27
CA ALA A 274 4.79 -18.47 23.40
C ALA A 274 3.28 -18.56 23.07
N GLN A 275 2.81 -17.82 22.06
CA GLN A 275 1.45 -17.86 21.54
C GLN A 275 1.29 -18.74 20.29
N GLY A 276 2.35 -19.46 19.88
CA GLY A 276 2.35 -20.28 18.66
C GLY A 276 2.41 -19.47 17.37
N LEU A 277 2.84 -18.20 17.43
CA LEU A 277 2.94 -17.28 16.31
C LEU A 277 4.40 -17.02 15.94
N THR A 278 4.64 -16.59 14.70
CA THR A 278 5.88 -15.92 14.32
C THR A 278 5.82 -14.44 14.69
N LEU A 279 6.97 -13.79 14.81
CA LEU A 279 7.03 -12.33 15.03
C LEU A 279 6.32 -11.54 13.91
N ALA A 280 6.38 -12.03 12.66
CA ALA A 280 5.67 -11.43 11.54
C ALA A 280 4.13 -11.52 11.71
N GLU A 281 3.61 -12.68 12.09
CA GLU A 281 2.18 -12.88 12.34
C GLU A 281 1.69 -12.00 13.50
N GLN A 282 2.42 -11.96 14.62
CA GLN A 282 2.12 -11.08 15.75
C GLN A 282 2.11 -9.61 15.34
N SER A 283 3.12 -9.18 14.56
CA SER A 283 3.23 -7.78 14.11
C SER A 283 2.07 -7.36 13.22
N LEU A 284 1.65 -8.22 12.30
CA LEU A 284 0.50 -7.96 11.43
C LEU A 284 -0.81 -7.95 12.21
N ARG A 285 -1.01 -8.88 13.15
CA ARG A 285 -2.17 -8.89 14.05
C ARG A 285 -2.24 -7.63 14.90
N TRP A 286 -1.12 -7.24 15.51
CA TRP A 286 -1.05 -6.02 16.32
C TRP A 286 -1.54 -4.78 15.57
N ILE A 287 -1.20 -4.64 14.28
CA ILE A 287 -1.68 -3.52 13.45
C ILE A 287 -3.18 -3.64 13.19
N LEU A 288 -3.65 -4.84 12.81
CA LEU A 288 -5.06 -5.10 12.48
C LEU A 288 -6.00 -4.97 13.69
N GLU A 289 -5.46 -5.06 14.92
CA GLU A 289 -6.18 -4.86 16.17
C GLU A 289 -6.29 -3.38 16.57
N GLN A 290 -5.52 -2.48 15.92
CA GLN A 290 -5.66 -1.05 16.20
C GLN A 290 -6.99 -0.56 15.67
N THR A 291 -7.76 0.08 16.53
CA THR A 291 -9.07 0.65 16.16
C THR A 291 -8.90 1.68 15.03
N GLY A 292 -9.71 1.56 13.98
CA GLY A 292 -9.64 2.44 12.81
C GLY A 292 -8.76 1.93 11.66
N VAL A 293 -7.95 0.89 11.88
CA VAL A 293 -7.19 0.27 10.78
C VAL A 293 -8.12 -0.59 9.91
N THR A 294 -8.17 -0.26 8.64
CA THR A 294 -8.94 -1.00 7.62
C THR A 294 -8.18 -2.18 7.06
N SER A 295 -6.90 -1.97 6.71
CA SER A 295 -6.08 -2.97 6.02
C SER A 295 -4.59 -2.77 6.31
N VAL A 296 -3.79 -3.79 6.03
CA VAL A 296 -2.32 -3.71 6.02
C VAL A 296 -1.77 -4.01 4.63
N LEU A 297 -0.80 -3.22 4.18
CA LEU A 297 -0.10 -3.44 2.92
C LEU A 297 1.12 -4.34 3.14
N VAL A 298 1.06 -5.55 2.59
CA VAL A 298 2.21 -6.46 2.58
C VAL A 298 2.84 -6.50 1.20
N GLY A 299 4.16 -6.51 1.14
CA GLY A 299 4.92 -6.88 -0.05
C GLY A 299 5.25 -8.37 -0.02
N ALA A 300 5.39 -8.99 -1.18
CA ALA A 300 5.80 -10.39 -1.30
C ALA A 300 6.85 -10.58 -2.41
N SER A 301 7.84 -11.44 -2.16
CA SER A 301 8.83 -11.88 -3.15
C SER A 301 8.52 -13.27 -3.74
N SER A 302 7.52 -13.96 -3.17
CA SER A 302 7.03 -15.25 -3.63
C SER A 302 5.61 -15.50 -3.11
N THR A 303 4.89 -16.43 -3.73
CA THR A 303 3.60 -16.92 -3.25
C THR A 303 3.69 -17.52 -1.85
N GLY A 304 4.78 -18.26 -1.56
CA GLY A 304 5.03 -18.83 -0.22
C GLY A 304 5.24 -17.76 0.87
N GLN A 305 5.86 -16.60 0.55
CA GLN A 305 5.95 -15.50 1.49
C GLN A 305 4.59 -14.86 1.73
N LEU A 306 3.80 -14.69 0.66
CA LEU A 306 2.45 -14.15 0.78
C LEU A 306 1.57 -15.06 1.65
N ASP A 307 1.64 -16.39 1.43
CA ASP A 307 0.91 -17.37 2.25
C ASP A 307 1.28 -17.27 3.75
N LYS A 308 2.58 -17.14 4.05
CA LYS A 308 3.03 -16.92 5.44
C LYS A 308 2.44 -15.64 6.04
N ASN A 309 2.41 -14.54 5.29
CA ASN A 309 1.81 -13.29 5.77
C ASN A 309 0.30 -13.42 6.02
N LEU A 310 -0.41 -14.20 5.21
CA LEU A 310 -1.86 -14.43 5.36
C LEU A 310 -2.21 -15.28 6.60
N LYS A 311 -1.26 -15.97 7.22
CA LYS A 311 -1.49 -16.72 8.47
C LYS A 311 -1.90 -15.82 9.64
N CYS A 312 -1.58 -14.52 9.60
CA CYS A 312 -2.04 -13.56 10.61
C CYS A 312 -3.57 -13.46 10.70
N LEU A 313 -4.30 -13.93 9.68
CA LEU A 313 -5.78 -13.90 9.61
C LEU A 313 -6.45 -15.12 10.28
N ARG A 314 -5.65 -16.13 10.66
CA ARG A 314 -6.14 -17.42 11.24
C ARG A 314 -6.24 -17.41 12.74
#